data_7f62feacdf448da4d3456289660ae931
#
_entry.id   7f62feacdf448da4d3456289660ae931
#
_cell.length_a   1.000
_cell.length_b   1.000
_cell.length_c   1.000
_cell.angle_alpha   90.00
_cell.angle_beta   90.00
_cell.angle_gamma   90.00
#
_symmetry.space_group_name_H-M   'P 1'
#
loop_
_entity.id
_entity.type
_entity.pdbx_description
1 polymer ?
#
loop_
_entity_poly.entity_id
_entity_poly.type
_entity_poly.pdbx_seq_one_letter_code
_entity_poly.pdbx_strand_id
1 'polypeptide(L)'
;MELLYTPTALKRLKTIGAKDIPKVKRKIQSIQQNPQLGIPLQGILKGKRKLVAWPLRVIYSFNSDTQQVIIETVDYRGSVYKK
;
A
#
# COMPACT_ATOMS: atom_id res chain seq x y z
N MET A 1 -8.94 -13.42 1.03
CA MET A 1 -7.84 -12.89 1.84
C MET A 1 -8.29 -11.62 2.54
N GLU A 2 -8.04 -11.53 3.81
CA GLU A 2 -8.48 -10.40 4.61
C GLU A 2 -7.63 -9.16 4.35
N LEU A 3 -8.26 -8.01 4.29
CA LEU A 3 -7.60 -6.73 4.01
C LEU A 3 -7.70 -5.84 5.24
N LEU A 4 -6.56 -5.43 5.76
CA LEU A 4 -6.50 -4.58 6.93
C LEU A 4 -5.76 -3.28 6.59
N TYR A 5 -6.04 -2.23 7.37
CA TYR A 5 -5.40 -0.93 7.20
C TYR A 5 -4.80 -0.48 8.52
N THR A 6 -3.58 0.03 8.48
CA THR A 6 -3.01 0.67 9.67
C THR A 6 -3.67 2.03 9.89
N PRO A 7 -3.58 2.58 11.10
CA PRO A 7 -4.04 3.95 11.33
C PRO A 7 -3.36 4.96 10.40
N THR A 8 -2.08 4.75 10.12
CA THR A 8 -1.35 5.62 9.18
C THR A 8 -1.96 5.55 7.80
N ALA A 9 -2.28 4.34 7.32
CA ALA A 9 -2.89 4.18 6.00
C ALA A 9 -4.24 4.88 5.93
N LEU A 10 -5.06 4.73 6.97
CA LEU A 10 -6.36 5.37 6.99
C LEU A 10 -6.24 6.88 6.95
N LYS A 11 -5.29 7.42 7.73
CA LYS A 11 -5.06 8.85 7.76
C LYS A 11 -4.61 9.36 6.41
N ARG A 12 -3.69 8.63 5.75
CA ARG A 12 -3.19 9.04 4.44
C ARG A 12 -4.28 9.01 3.38
N LEU A 13 -5.14 7.99 3.43
CA LEU A 13 -6.22 7.88 2.46
C LEU A 13 -7.16 9.09 2.50
N LYS A 14 -7.31 9.71 3.66
CA LYS A 14 -8.16 10.89 3.78
C LYS A 14 -7.56 12.11 3.09
N THR A 15 -6.26 12.12 2.84
CA THR A 15 -5.59 13.26 2.21
C THR A 15 -5.42 13.08 0.71
N ILE A 16 -5.82 11.95 0.16
CA ILE A 16 -5.67 11.69 -1.26
C ILE A 16 -6.82 12.35 -2.01
N GLY A 17 -6.48 13.01 -3.13
CA GLY A 17 -7.49 13.66 -3.95
C GLY A 17 -8.51 12.67 -4.48
N ALA A 18 -9.75 13.14 -4.62
CA ALA A 18 -10.85 12.28 -5.01
C ALA A 18 -10.61 11.58 -6.34
N LYS A 19 -9.92 12.22 -7.28
CA LYS A 19 -9.69 11.60 -8.57
C LYS A 19 -8.68 10.46 -8.52
N ASP A 20 -7.86 10.42 -7.47
CA ASP A 20 -6.85 9.36 -7.32
C ASP A 20 -7.36 8.17 -6.51
N ILE A 21 -8.44 8.34 -5.77
CA ILE A 21 -8.98 7.27 -4.93
C ILE A 21 -9.34 6.02 -5.72
N PRO A 22 -10.04 6.10 -6.85
CA PRO A 22 -10.37 4.88 -7.61
C PRO A 22 -9.14 4.12 -8.07
N LYS A 23 -8.08 4.85 -8.40
CA LYS A 23 -6.82 4.26 -8.82
C LYS A 23 -6.20 3.44 -7.68
N VAL A 24 -6.15 4.03 -6.49
CA VAL A 24 -5.62 3.35 -5.31
C VAL A 24 -6.45 2.12 -4.99
N LYS A 25 -7.78 2.24 -5.03
CA LYS A 25 -8.65 1.12 -4.73
C LYS A 25 -8.43 -0.05 -5.67
N ARG A 26 -8.24 0.22 -6.96
CA ARG A 26 -7.97 -0.84 -7.92
C ARG A 26 -6.67 -1.56 -7.60
N LYS A 27 -5.64 -0.79 -7.22
CA LYS A 27 -4.35 -1.39 -6.88
C LYS A 27 -4.44 -2.23 -5.62
N ILE A 28 -5.18 -1.75 -4.63
CA ILE A 28 -5.37 -2.51 -3.39
C ILE A 28 -6.13 -3.81 -3.67
N GLN A 29 -7.12 -3.78 -4.53
CA GLN A 29 -7.82 -5.00 -4.92
C GLN A 29 -6.89 -5.98 -5.62
N SER A 30 -6.00 -5.48 -6.46
CA SER A 30 -5.03 -6.34 -7.12
C SER A 30 -4.08 -6.98 -6.12
N ILE A 31 -3.66 -6.23 -5.12
CA ILE A 31 -2.82 -6.77 -4.04
C ILE A 31 -3.57 -7.86 -3.28
N GLN A 32 -4.83 -7.64 -2.99
CA GLN A 32 -5.63 -8.62 -2.26
C GLN A 32 -5.74 -9.93 -3.02
N GLN A 33 -5.83 -9.86 -4.32
CA GLN A 33 -5.91 -11.07 -5.16
C GLN A 33 -4.54 -11.72 -5.35
N ASN A 34 -3.47 -10.93 -5.36
CA ASN A 34 -2.13 -11.44 -5.55
C ASN A 34 -1.16 -10.64 -4.68
N PRO A 35 -0.97 -11.05 -3.42
CA PRO A 35 -0.12 -10.29 -2.50
C PRO A 35 1.34 -10.18 -2.90
N GLN A 36 1.80 -11.02 -3.81
CA GLN A 36 3.19 -10.98 -4.28
C GLN A 36 3.40 -10.01 -5.42
N LEU A 37 2.35 -9.30 -5.80
CA LEU A 37 2.39 -8.39 -6.95
C LEU A 37 3.39 -7.25 -6.75
N GLY A 38 3.49 -6.72 -5.53
CA GLY A 38 4.38 -5.60 -5.25
C GLY A 38 5.84 -6.00 -5.18
N ILE A 39 6.71 -5.01 -5.27
CA ILE A 39 8.15 -5.22 -5.24
C ILE A 39 8.61 -5.28 -3.78
N PRO A 40 9.37 -6.31 -3.39
CA PRO A 40 9.88 -6.40 -2.01
C PRO A 40 10.82 -5.25 -1.70
N LEU A 41 10.73 -4.74 -0.49
CA LEU A 41 11.56 -3.64 -0.02
C LEU A 41 12.72 -4.17 0.83
N GLN A 42 13.77 -3.36 0.92
CA GLN A 42 14.97 -3.70 1.66
C GLN A 42 15.14 -2.73 2.83
N GLY A 43 16.15 -3.01 3.65
CA GLY A 43 16.49 -2.14 4.76
C GLY A 43 15.46 -2.19 5.86
N ILE A 44 15.14 -1.04 6.41
CA ILE A 44 14.20 -0.97 7.54
C ILE A 44 12.78 -1.35 7.14
N LEU A 45 12.50 -1.37 5.84
CA LEU A 45 11.19 -1.78 5.34
C LEU A 45 11.19 -3.24 4.86
N LYS A 46 12.20 -4.00 5.21
CA LYS A 46 12.26 -5.40 4.84
C LYS A 46 11.02 -6.14 5.34
N GLY A 47 10.48 -6.99 4.50
CA GLY A 47 9.26 -7.70 4.80
C GLY A 47 8.01 -7.02 4.27
N LYS A 48 8.15 -5.80 3.77
CA LYS A 48 7.05 -5.07 3.14
C LYS A 48 7.27 -5.01 1.64
N ARG A 49 6.20 -4.67 0.93
CA ARG A 49 6.23 -4.54 -0.53
C ARG A 49 5.63 -3.21 -0.93
N LYS A 50 5.99 -2.73 -2.12
CA LYS A 50 5.39 -1.52 -2.67
C LYS A 50 4.77 -1.81 -4.01
N LEU A 51 3.67 -1.14 -4.30
CA LEU A 51 3.03 -1.18 -5.60
C LEU A 51 2.76 0.25 -6.03
N VAL A 52 3.26 0.62 -7.19
CA VAL A 52 3.11 1.99 -7.67
C VAL A 52 1.74 2.14 -8.34
N ALA A 53 1.03 3.19 -7.94
CA ALA A 53 -0.23 3.60 -8.56
C ALA A 53 -0.06 5.08 -8.86
N TRP A 54 0.77 5.37 -9.85
CA TRP A 54 1.20 6.74 -10.14
C TRP A 54 0.06 7.74 -10.09
N PRO A 55 0.21 8.88 -9.38
CA PRO A 55 1.44 9.38 -8.74
C PRO A 55 1.63 8.88 -7.30
N LEU A 56 0.90 7.87 -6.90
CA LEU A 56 0.91 7.33 -5.55
C LEU A 56 1.66 6.01 -5.50
N ARG A 57 1.98 5.61 -4.28
CA ARG A 57 2.49 4.26 -4.02
C ARG A 57 1.81 3.70 -2.79
N VAL A 58 1.61 2.40 -2.81
CA VAL A 58 1.02 1.65 -1.70
C VAL A 58 2.11 0.79 -1.10
N ILE A 59 2.33 0.94 0.20
CA ILE A 59 3.26 0.08 0.95
C ILE A 59 2.41 -0.87 1.77
N TYR A 60 2.69 -2.16 1.66
CA TYR A 60 1.88 -3.16 2.34
C TYR A 60 2.73 -4.34 2.78
N SER A 61 2.19 -5.13 3.68
CA SER A 61 2.79 -6.40 4.09
C SER A 61 1.76 -7.49 3.90
N PHE A 62 2.25 -8.72 3.84
CA PHE A 62 1.40 -9.89 3.63
C PHE A 62 1.82 -10.98 4.59
N ASN A 63 0.84 -11.52 5.29
CA ASN A 63 1.05 -12.65 6.20
C ASN A 63 0.32 -13.86 5.62
N SER A 64 1.09 -14.82 5.11
CA SER A 64 0.51 -16.01 4.50
C SER A 64 -0.11 -16.94 5.52
N ASP A 65 0.40 -16.93 6.75
CA ASP A 65 -0.13 -17.81 7.79
C ASP A 65 -1.55 -17.42 8.17
N THR A 66 -1.82 -16.12 8.26
CA THR A 66 -3.14 -15.62 8.63
C THR A 66 -3.97 -15.23 7.43
N GLN A 67 -3.40 -15.30 6.23
CA GLN A 67 -4.08 -14.89 4.99
C GLN A 67 -4.55 -13.44 5.08
N GLN A 68 -3.64 -12.57 5.49
CA GLN A 68 -3.96 -11.15 5.67
C GLN A 68 -3.01 -10.27 4.85
N VAL A 69 -3.58 -9.22 4.26
CA VAL A 69 -2.83 -8.14 3.63
C VAL A 69 -3.04 -6.90 4.48
N ILE A 70 -1.95 -6.26 4.87
CA ILE A 70 -2.00 -5.08 5.71
C ILE A 70 -1.48 -3.90 4.91
N ILE A 71 -2.34 -2.92 4.65
CA ILE A 71 -1.93 -1.70 3.96
C ILE A 71 -1.26 -0.80 4.99
N GLU A 72 0.04 -0.62 4.85
CA GLU A 72 0.84 0.12 5.83
C GLU A 72 0.71 1.62 5.63
N THR A 73 0.81 2.06 4.39
CA THR A 73 0.65 3.48 4.07
C THR A 73 0.39 3.65 2.58
N VAL A 74 -0.19 4.79 2.23
CA VAL A 74 -0.39 5.19 0.84
C VAL A 74 0.04 6.64 0.76
N ASP A 75 1.04 6.93 -0.08
CA ASP A 75 1.60 8.27 -0.18
C ASP A 75 1.83 8.67 -1.62
N TYR A 76 1.83 9.97 -1.87
CA TYR A 76 2.31 10.48 -3.14
C TYR A 76 3.79 10.16 -3.26
N ARG A 77 4.18 9.75 -4.45
CA ARG A 77 5.53 9.24 -4.64
C ARG A 77 6.60 10.24 -4.22
N GLY A 78 6.38 11.50 -4.55
CA GLY A 78 7.36 12.52 -4.21
C GLY A 78 7.50 12.76 -2.72
N SER A 79 6.41 12.69 -1.96
CA SER A 79 6.44 13.01 -0.55
C SER A 79 7.16 11.94 0.27
N VAL A 80 7.25 10.72 -0.23
CA VAL A 80 7.92 9.65 0.50
C VAL A 80 9.41 9.93 0.67
N TYR A 81 10.00 10.61 -0.28
CA TYR A 81 11.43 10.89 -0.28
C TYR A 81 11.78 12.26 0.24
N LYS A 82 10.80 13.08 0.50
CA LYS A 82 11.08 14.41 1.04
C LYS A 82 11.36 14.33 2.52
N LYS A 83 12.32 15.06 2.94
CA LYS A 83 12.70 15.05 4.35
C LYS A 83 12.73 16.44 4.90
#